data_930eb3957f01ffeecd1334d10bbf4fb3
#
_entry.id   930eb3957f01ffeecd1334d10bbf4fb3
#
_cell.length_a   1.000
_cell.length_b   1.000
_cell.length_c   1.000
_cell.angle_alpha   90.00
_cell.angle_beta   90.00
_cell.angle_gamma   90.00
#
_symmetry.space_group_name_H-M   'P 1'
#
loop_
_entity.id
_entity.type
_entity.pdbx_description
1 polymer ?
#
loop_
_entity_poly.entity_id
_entity_poly.type
_entity_poly.pdbx_seq_one_letter_code
_entity_poly.pdbx_strand_id
1 'polypeptide(L)'
;MAAGSRRRQPAKEFEGARRFVYTGTRSELMNQLLPTTTTADEKNRDAKCAVLPVGSFEQHGDYLPLVTDTVIAVVISRELSSAYPLLQLPPVTISCSHEHSAWHGTVSISASTLHSMVNDIYCSIASSGLTALVILNCHGGNYVLANVVQEGTAQGKKMALFPSGPDWAQARRSAGLVTSGHEDMHAGEIETSILLHAHPELVREGYHAADWVADDRRHLLTTGMGEYTRSGVIGRPSLATAEKGKAVLASLVDSFASVLEILQRG
;
A
#
# COMPACT_ATOMS: atom_id res chain seq x y z
N MET A 1 -8.34 56.14 -27.01
CA MET A 1 -7.76 54.86 -26.44
C MET A 1 -8.40 54.66 -25.09
N ALA A 2 -9.39 53.77 -25.00
CA ALA A 2 -10.12 53.48 -23.76
C ALA A 2 -9.67 52.12 -23.22
N ALA A 3 -9.08 52.11 -22.05
CA ALA A 3 -8.66 50.93 -21.34
C ALA A 3 -9.87 50.22 -20.68
N GLY A 4 -10.23 49.05 -21.19
CA GLY A 4 -11.31 48.23 -20.63
C GLY A 4 -10.87 47.51 -19.36
N SER A 5 -11.45 47.91 -18.24
CA SER A 5 -11.29 47.19 -16.95
C SER A 5 -12.07 45.89 -16.98
N ARG A 6 -11.38 44.75 -17.01
CA ARG A 6 -11.99 43.42 -16.74
C ARG A 6 -12.33 43.29 -15.25
N ARG A 7 -13.60 43.32 -14.91
CA ARG A 7 -14.09 42.94 -13.58
C ARG A 7 -13.84 41.46 -13.36
N ARG A 8 -13.11 41.11 -12.31
CA ARG A 8 -13.01 39.73 -11.81
C ARG A 8 -14.38 39.32 -11.25
N GLN A 9 -14.94 38.22 -11.73
CA GLN A 9 -16.10 37.59 -11.11
C GLN A 9 -15.68 37.01 -9.74
N PRO A 10 -16.54 37.10 -8.70
CA PRO A 10 -16.26 36.48 -7.41
C PRO A 10 -16.33 34.95 -7.56
N ALA A 11 -15.40 34.27 -6.88
CA ALA A 11 -15.37 32.82 -6.79
C ALA A 11 -16.69 32.32 -6.17
N LYS A 12 -17.30 31.30 -6.80
CA LYS A 12 -18.47 30.63 -6.23
C LYS A 12 -18.04 29.92 -4.95
N GLU A 13 -18.65 30.29 -3.84
CA GLU A 13 -18.53 29.53 -2.58
C GLU A 13 -19.09 28.12 -2.79
N PHE A 14 -18.25 27.12 -2.53
CA PHE A 14 -18.67 25.72 -2.47
C PHE A 14 -19.38 25.51 -1.12
N GLU A 15 -20.70 25.68 -1.08
CA GLU A 15 -21.53 25.17 0.02
C GLU A 15 -21.59 23.66 -0.06
N GLY A 16 -21.07 22.95 0.94
CA GLY A 16 -21.22 21.49 1.07
C GLY A 16 -20.01 20.70 1.54
N ALA A 17 -18.87 21.32 1.83
CA ALA A 17 -17.74 20.61 2.42
C ALA A 17 -18.07 20.20 3.86
N ARG A 18 -18.52 18.95 4.08
CA ARG A 18 -18.58 18.37 5.42
C ARG A 18 -17.16 18.35 5.99
N ARG A 19 -16.91 19.14 7.02
CA ARG A 19 -15.67 19.13 7.79
C ARG A 19 -15.52 17.74 8.41
N PHE A 20 -14.55 16.99 7.93
CA PHE A 20 -14.08 15.80 8.61
C PHE A 20 -13.33 16.25 9.86
N VAL A 21 -13.89 16.03 11.04
CA VAL A 21 -13.22 16.32 12.31
C VAL A 21 -12.50 15.04 12.74
N TYR A 22 -11.19 14.98 12.52
CA TYR A 22 -10.34 13.97 13.13
C TYR A 22 -10.26 14.24 14.64
N THR A 23 -10.65 13.28 15.46
CA THR A 23 -10.71 13.41 16.94
C THR A 23 -9.44 12.94 17.65
N GLY A 24 -8.48 12.34 16.95
CA GLY A 24 -7.18 11.95 17.50
C GLY A 24 -6.21 13.13 17.61
N THR A 25 -5.22 13.04 18.50
CA THR A 25 -4.17 14.04 18.61
C THR A 25 -3.25 14.01 17.38
N ARG A 26 -2.68 15.16 16.99
CA ARG A 26 -1.73 15.29 15.88
C ARG A 26 -0.50 14.37 16.07
N SER A 27 -0.14 14.08 17.30
CA SER A 27 0.92 13.15 17.69
C SER A 27 0.56 11.69 17.40
N GLU A 28 -0.67 11.28 17.66
CA GLU A 28 -1.13 9.91 17.38
C GLU A 28 -1.15 9.59 15.89
N LEU A 29 -1.58 10.55 15.07
CA LEU A 29 -1.58 10.36 13.60
C LEU A 29 -0.16 10.21 13.03
N MET A 30 0.78 11.04 13.47
CA MET A 30 2.19 10.97 13.05
C MET A 30 2.84 9.64 13.47
N ASN A 31 2.58 9.19 14.70
CA ASN A 31 3.10 7.91 15.20
C ASN A 31 2.46 6.68 14.53
N GLN A 32 1.32 6.85 13.88
CA GLN A 32 0.63 5.75 13.20
C GLN A 32 1.09 5.53 11.75
N LEU A 33 1.53 6.57 11.04
CA LEU A 33 1.84 6.48 9.60
C LEU A 33 3.33 6.55 9.27
N LEU A 34 4.15 7.19 10.11
CA LEU A 34 5.58 7.36 9.85
C LEU A 34 6.42 6.80 11.00
N PRO A 35 7.60 6.20 10.71
CA PRO A 35 8.55 5.84 11.75
C PRO A 35 9.07 7.11 12.44
N THR A 36 9.09 7.09 13.78
CA THR A 36 9.53 8.24 14.61
C THR A 36 10.82 7.94 15.37
N THR A 37 11.49 6.85 15.03
CA THR A 37 12.74 6.41 15.64
C THR A 37 13.89 7.39 15.35
N THR A 38 14.80 7.52 16.31
CA THR A 38 16.01 8.33 16.21
C THR A 38 17.21 7.48 15.78
N THR A 39 18.32 8.12 15.41
CA THR A 39 19.58 7.42 15.15
C THR A 39 20.05 6.56 16.34
N ALA A 40 19.80 7.01 17.58
CA ALA A 40 20.15 6.25 18.77
C ALA A 40 19.29 4.98 18.92
N ASP A 41 17.99 5.07 18.61
CA ASP A 41 17.08 3.92 18.65
C ASP A 41 17.51 2.87 17.62
N GLU A 42 17.84 3.28 16.41
CA GLU A 42 18.25 2.35 15.33
C GLU A 42 19.65 1.74 15.61
N LYS A 43 20.57 2.49 16.21
CA LYS A 43 21.84 1.94 16.68
C LYS A 43 21.63 0.85 17.74
N ASN A 44 20.70 1.04 18.67
CA ASN A 44 20.38 0.06 19.70
C ASN A 44 19.64 -1.16 19.15
N ARG A 45 18.83 -0.97 18.10
CA ARG A 45 18.12 -2.05 17.40
C ARG A 45 19.07 -3.00 16.68
N ASP A 46 20.19 -2.50 16.16
CA ASP A 46 21.21 -3.23 15.38
C ASP A 46 20.61 -4.07 14.25
N ALA A 47 19.61 -3.52 13.57
CA ALA A 47 18.95 -4.18 12.43
C ALA A 47 19.95 -4.45 11.30
N LYS A 48 19.83 -5.61 10.67
CA LYS A 48 20.60 -5.97 9.46
C LYS A 48 19.75 -5.89 8.19
N CYS A 49 18.46 -5.76 8.34
CA CYS A 49 17.49 -5.71 7.25
C CYS A 49 16.59 -4.47 7.41
N ALA A 50 16.40 -3.75 6.32
CA ALA A 50 15.38 -2.70 6.24
C ALA A 50 14.10 -3.23 5.57
N VAL A 51 12.95 -2.69 5.95
CA VAL A 51 11.67 -2.88 5.27
C VAL A 51 11.21 -1.54 4.68
N LEU A 52 10.95 -1.53 3.38
CA LEU A 52 10.43 -0.40 2.62
C LEU A 52 8.96 -0.65 2.30
N PRO A 53 8.01 -0.01 2.99
CA PRO A 53 6.60 -0.08 2.62
C PRO A 53 6.38 0.64 1.28
N VAL A 54 5.72 -0.03 0.33
CA VAL A 54 5.35 0.53 -0.97
C VAL A 54 3.85 0.35 -1.16
N GLY A 55 3.14 1.46 -1.16
CA GLY A 55 1.72 1.52 -1.49
C GLY A 55 1.49 2.20 -2.83
N SER A 56 0.40 2.94 -2.91
CA SER A 56 0.00 3.75 -4.07
C SER A 56 -0.75 5.00 -3.61
N PHE A 57 -1.11 5.86 -4.56
CA PHE A 57 -2.07 6.94 -4.39
C PHE A 57 -3.10 6.85 -5.53
N GLU A 58 -4.13 6.04 -5.32
CA GLU A 58 -5.10 5.68 -6.34
C GLU A 58 -6.51 5.49 -5.77
N GLN A 59 -7.51 5.49 -6.64
CA GLN A 59 -8.89 5.26 -6.26
C GLN A 59 -9.09 3.88 -5.61
N HIS A 60 -9.93 3.80 -4.59
CA HIS A 60 -10.38 2.57 -3.92
C HIS A 60 -11.89 2.63 -3.66
N GLY A 61 -12.67 2.90 -4.72
CA GLY A 61 -14.10 3.16 -4.60
C GLY A 61 -14.40 4.43 -3.80
N ASP A 62 -15.67 4.58 -3.37
CA ASP A 62 -16.11 5.78 -2.65
C ASP A 62 -15.92 5.67 -1.12
N TYR A 63 -15.53 4.51 -0.61
CA TYR A 63 -15.50 4.21 0.83
C TYR A 63 -14.10 4.01 1.43
N LEU A 64 -13.08 3.73 0.64
CA LEU A 64 -11.68 3.72 1.10
C LEU A 64 -10.91 4.93 0.56
N PRO A 65 -9.90 5.42 1.31
CA PRO A 65 -9.11 6.59 0.88
C PRO A 65 -8.15 6.26 -0.26
N LEU A 66 -7.72 7.27 -1.00
CA LEU A 66 -6.72 7.14 -2.08
C LEU A 66 -5.37 6.58 -1.59
N VAL A 67 -5.08 6.62 -0.30
CA VAL A 67 -3.84 6.12 0.33
C VAL A 67 -3.99 4.72 0.91
N THR A 68 -5.03 3.97 0.57
CA THR A 68 -5.35 2.66 1.13
C THR A 68 -4.14 1.72 1.12
N ASP A 69 -3.51 1.50 -0.02
CA ASP A 69 -2.34 0.62 -0.14
C ASP A 69 -1.17 1.08 0.73
N THR A 70 -0.96 2.39 0.83
CA THR A 70 0.07 2.95 1.71
C THR A 70 -0.22 2.68 3.17
N VAL A 71 -1.47 2.85 3.60
CA VAL A 71 -1.88 2.55 4.99
C VAL A 71 -1.70 1.07 5.28
N ILE A 72 -2.14 0.19 4.39
CA ILE A 72 -1.96 -1.27 4.52
C ILE A 72 -0.47 -1.63 4.60
N ALA A 73 0.37 -1.09 3.72
CA ALA A 73 1.81 -1.32 3.74
C ALA A 73 2.45 -0.88 5.06
N VAL A 74 2.05 0.27 5.59
CA VAL A 74 2.54 0.76 6.89
C VAL A 74 2.07 -0.13 8.04
N VAL A 75 0.81 -0.54 8.05
CA VAL A 75 0.27 -1.46 9.09
C VAL A 75 1.05 -2.77 9.10
N ILE A 76 1.21 -3.42 7.95
CA ILE A 76 1.99 -4.67 7.87
C ILE A 76 3.44 -4.44 8.29
N SER A 77 4.08 -3.37 7.83
CA SER A 77 5.47 -3.04 8.21
C SER A 77 5.65 -2.87 9.71
N ARG A 78 4.69 -2.29 10.41
CA ARG A 78 4.71 -2.12 11.87
C ARG A 78 4.57 -3.44 12.60
N GLU A 79 3.64 -4.29 12.17
CA GLU A 79 3.49 -5.64 12.73
C GLU A 79 4.81 -6.44 12.55
N LEU A 80 5.43 -6.37 11.37
CA LEU A 80 6.72 -7.00 11.10
C LEU A 80 7.83 -6.44 12.00
N SER A 81 7.93 -5.11 12.13
CA SER A 81 8.99 -4.46 12.93
C SER A 81 8.77 -4.63 14.43
N SER A 82 7.56 -4.99 14.86
CA SER A 82 7.27 -5.38 16.25
C SER A 82 7.71 -6.80 16.55
N ALA A 83 7.67 -7.69 15.55
CA ALA A 83 8.03 -9.10 15.68
C ALA A 83 9.52 -9.38 15.37
N TYR A 84 10.16 -8.56 14.53
CA TYR A 84 11.50 -8.78 14.02
C TYR A 84 12.35 -7.50 14.11
N PRO A 85 13.70 -7.61 14.31
CA PRO A 85 14.60 -6.45 14.38
C PRO A 85 14.83 -5.86 12.97
N LEU A 86 13.89 -5.05 12.49
CA LEU A 86 13.92 -4.40 11.16
C LEU A 86 14.04 -2.88 11.29
N LEU A 87 14.80 -2.26 10.39
CA LEU A 87 14.69 -0.82 10.16
C LEU A 87 13.46 -0.55 9.29
N GLN A 88 12.44 0.05 9.87
CA GLN A 88 11.26 0.50 9.11
C GLN A 88 11.58 1.81 8.40
N LEU A 89 11.50 1.82 7.07
CA LEU A 89 11.64 3.04 6.26
C LEU A 89 10.29 3.76 6.13
N PRO A 90 10.29 5.07 5.86
CA PRO A 90 9.09 5.79 5.46
C PRO A 90 8.46 5.16 4.20
N PRO A 91 7.12 5.17 4.07
CA PRO A 91 6.47 4.54 2.93
C PRO A 91 6.66 5.31 1.62
N VAL A 92 6.75 4.60 0.51
CA VAL A 92 6.53 5.14 -0.84
C VAL A 92 5.02 5.23 -1.05
N THR A 93 4.52 6.46 -1.15
CA THR A 93 3.08 6.76 -1.20
C THR A 93 2.55 7.02 -2.61
N ILE A 94 3.43 7.20 -3.59
CA ILE A 94 3.10 7.37 -5.01
C ILE A 94 3.96 6.37 -5.78
N SER A 95 3.31 5.46 -6.49
CA SER A 95 3.96 4.39 -7.26
C SER A 95 3.32 4.22 -8.64
N CYS A 96 3.39 3.05 -9.25
CA CYS A 96 2.82 2.80 -10.57
C CYS A 96 1.33 2.42 -10.45
N SER A 97 0.44 3.34 -10.83
CA SER A 97 -1.03 3.18 -10.75
C SER A 97 -1.71 3.59 -12.06
N HIS A 98 -1.09 3.29 -13.20
CA HIS A 98 -1.58 3.72 -14.53
C HIS A 98 -2.93 3.11 -14.88
N GLU A 99 -3.22 1.90 -14.41
CA GLU A 99 -4.49 1.20 -14.60
C GLU A 99 -5.68 1.93 -13.97
N HIS A 100 -5.42 2.80 -12.99
CA HIS A 100 -6.42 3.63 -12.31
C HIS A 100 -6.55 5.05 -12.87
N SER A 101 -5.93 5.35 -13.99
CA SER A 101 -5.88 6.71 -14.58
C SER A 101 -7.24 7.29 -14.97
N ALA A 102 -8.29 6.47 -15.05
CA ALA A 102 -9.65 6.91 -15.36
C ALA A 102 -10.33 7.68 -14.20
N TRP A 103 -9.79 7.62 -12.99
CA TRP A 103 -10.40 8.23 -11.80
C TRP A 103 -9.64 9.46 -11.31
N HIS A 104 -10.42 10.44 -10.85
CA HIS A 104 -9.88 11.65 -10.23
C HIS A 104 -9.11 11.33 -8.95
N GLY A 105 -8.00 12.02 -8.76
CA GLY A 105 -7.17 11.91 -7.56
C GLY A 105 -6.06 10.85 -7.65
N THR A 106 -6.14 9.90 -8.57
CA THR A 106 -5.04 8.95 -8.82
C THR A 106 -3.81 9.67 -9.35
N VAL A 107 -2.65 9.40 -8.75
CA VAL A 107 -1.35 9.91 -9.18
C VAL A 107 -0.38 8.74 -9.35
N SER A 108 0.21 8.62 -10.54
CA SER A 108 1.13 7.54 -10.89
C SER A 108 2.50 8.10 -11.29
N ILE A 109 3.55 7.34 -11.01
CA ILE A 109 4.91 7.55 -11.55
C ILE A 109 5.26 6.45 -12.54
N SER A 110 6.32 6.68 -13.35
CA SER A 110 6.78 5.65 -14.28
C SER A 110 7.47 4.49 -13.57
N ALA A 111 7.46 3.31 -14.21
CA ALA A 111 8.19 2.14 -13.73
C ALA A 111 9.71 2.42 -13.58
N SER A 112 10.31 3.21 -14.48
CA SER A 112 11.71 3.60 -14.38
C SER A 112 12.01 4.49 -13.17
N THR A 113 11.09 5.38 -12.80
CA THR A 113 11.23 6.21 -11.60
C THR A 113 11.19 5.35 -10.34
N LEU A 114 10.22 4.44 -10.23
CA LEU A 114 10.11 3.54 -9.08
C LEU A 114 11.32 2.61 -8.97
N HIS A 115 11.79 2.04 -10.10
CA HIS A 115 13.00 1.23 -10.18
C HIS A 115 14.22 1.99 -9.64
N SER A 116 14.45 3.22 -10.13
CA SER A 116 15.59 4.05 -9.71
C SER A 116 15.53 4.40 -8.23
N MET A 117 14.35 4.80 -7.75
CA MET A 117 14.13 5.14 -6.33
C MET A 117 14.49 3.97 -5.40
N VAL A 118 14.01 2.76 -5.71
CA VAL A 118 14.29 1.57 -4.88
C VAL A 118 15.79 1.23 -4.89
N ASN A 119 16.45 1.34 -6.04
CA ASN A 119 17.90 1.11 -6.13
C ASN A 119 18.71 2.14 -5.35
N ASP A 120 18.35 3.42 -5.40
CA ASP A 120 19.02 4.49 -4.63
C ASP A 120 18.83 4.26 -3.13
N ILE A 121 17.63 3.87 -2.68
CA ILE A 121 17.36 3.51 -1.29
C ILE A 121 18.24 2.33 -0.86
N TYR A 122 18.32 1.26 -1.68
CA TYR A 122 19.16 0.11 -1.37
C TYR A 122 20.63 0.51 -1.22
N CYS A 123 21.17 1.28 -2.15
CA CYS A 123 22.57 1.75 -2.08
C CYS A 123 22.82 2.59 -0.82
N SER A 124 21.86 3.42 -0.45
CA SER A 124 21.96 4.28 0.74
C SER A 124 21.98 3.45 2.04
N ILE A 125 21.05 2.50 2.19
CA ILE A 125 21.02 1.65 3.41
C ILE A 125 22.25 0.74 3.50
N ALA A 126 22.72 0.23 2.36
CA ALA A 126 23.96 -0.59 2.32
C ALA A 126 25.17 0.21 2.80
N SER A 127 25.27 1.49 2.41
CA SER A 127 26.33 2.40 2.90
C SER A 127 26.24 2.66 4.39
N SER A 128 25.08 2.49 5.01
CA SER A 128 24.85 2.63 6.46
C SER A 128 25.06 1.34 7.23
N GLY A 129 25.46 0.25 6.55
CA GLY A 129 25.78 -1.04 7.19
C GLY A 129 24.61 -2.03 7.26
N LEU A 130 23.45 -1.71 6.68
CA LEU A 130 22.39 -2.70 6.50
C LEU A 130 22.71 -3.59 5.30
N THR A 131 22.45 -4.88 5.45
CA THR A 131 22.86 -5.87 4.43
C THR A 131 21.72 -6.32 3.54
N ALA A 132 20.46 -6.06 3.92
CA ALA A 132 19.29 -6.53 3.19
C ALA A 132 18.16 -5.50 3.13
N LEU A 133 17.34 -5.57 2.07
CA LEU A 133 16.13 -4.78 1.88
C LEU A 133 14.95 -5.70 1.54
N VAL A 134 13.87 -5.59 2.30
CA VAL A 134 12.57 -6.13 1.93
C VAL A 134 11.72 -5.00 1.36
N ILE A 135 11.25 -5.15 0.13
CA ILE A 135 10.24 -4.29 -0.48
C ILE A 135 8.89 -4.89 -0.10
N LEU A 136 8.18 -4.21 0.82
CA LEU A 136 6.86 -4.61 1.25
C LEU A 136 5.83 -3.95 0.34
N ASN A 137 5.37 -4.68 -0.69
CA ASN A 137 4.49 -4.16 -1.72
C ASN A 137 3.02 -4.54 -1.46
N CYS A 138 2.18 -3.52 -1.31
CA CYS A 138 0.74 -3.69 -1.12
C CYS A 138 -0.10 -3.20 -2.31
N HIS A 139 0.53 -2.95 -3.47
CA HIS A 139 -0.16 -2.51 -4.68
C HIS A 139 0.15 -3.41 -5.88
N GLY A 140 -0.90 -3.93 -6.52
CA GLY A 140 -0.77 -4.86 -7.64
C GLY A 140 -0.14 -4.29 -8.91
N GLY A 141 -0.31 -2.98 -9.17
CA GLY A 141 0.22 -2.28 -10.35
C GLY A 141 1.74 -2.09 -10.37
N ASN A 142 2.43 -2.36 -9.27
CA ASN A 142 3.87 -2.23 -9.14
C ASN A 142 4.66 -3.41 -9.77
N TYR A 143 4.30 -3.83 -10.98
CA TYR A 143 4.92 -4.99 -11.67
C TYR A 143 6.46 -4.92 -11.74
N VAL A 144 7.02 -3.72 -11.86
CA VAL A 144 8.47 -3.49 -11.97
C VAL A 144 9.25 -3.96 -10.74
N LEU A 145 8.62 -4.03 -9.56
CA LEU A 145 9.32 -4.40 -8.33
C LEU A 145 9.86 -5.83 -8.36
N ALA A 146 9.19 -6.75 -9.05
CA ALA A 146 9.71 -8.09 -9.25
C ALA A 146 11.04 -8.08 -10.04
N ASN A 147 11.13 -7.25 -11.08
CA ASN A 147 12.37 -7.08 -11.87
C ASN A 147 13.46 -6.43 -11.03
N VAL A 148 13.12 -5.41 -10.23
CA VAL A 148 14.09 -4.76 -9.31
C VAL A 148 14.75 -5.79 -8.38
N VAL A 149 13.96 -6.68 -7.80
CA VAL A 149 14.49 -7.74 -6.91
C VAL A 149 15.34 -8.74 -7.69
N GLN A 150 14.91 -9.21 -8.86
CA GLN A 150 15.66 -10.16 -9.68
C GLN A 150 17.00 -9.58 -10.14
N GLU A 151 17.00 -8.35 -10.65
CA GLU A 151 18.21 -7.66 -11.09
C GLU A 151 19.17 -7.40 -9.92
N GLY A 152 18.62 -6.97 -8.78
CA GLY A 152 19.40 -6.76 -7.55
C GLY A 152 20.07 -8.05 -7.09
N THR A 153 19.31 -9.15 -7.03
CA THR A 153 19.82 -10.47 -6.64
C THR A 153 20.92 -10.95 -7.60
N ALA A 154 20.74 -10.77 -8.91
CA ALA A 154 21.76 -11.11 -9.90
C ALA A 154 23.05 -10.29 -9.74
N GLN A 155 22.97 -9.10 -9.14
CA GLN A 155 24.10 -8.22 -8.78
C GLN A 155 24.67 -8.51 -7.38
N GLY A 156 24.21 -9.56 -6.70
CA GLY A 156 24.66 -9.92 -5.34
C GLY A 156 24.01 -9.08 -4.22
N LYS A 157 22.96 -8.29 -4.52
CA LYS A 157 22.20 -7.57 -3.51
C LYS A 157 21.25 -8.52 -2.78
N LYS A 158 21.11 -8.38 -1.46
CA LYS A 158 20.13 -9.12 -0.68
C LYS A 158 18.82 -8.36 -0.66
N MET A 159 17.91 -8.74 -1.56
CA MET A 159 16.60 -8.11 -1.73
C MET A 159 15.48 -9.15 -1.76
N ALA A 160 14.33 -8.81 -1.20
CA ALA A 160 13.12 -9.62 -1.31
C ALA A 160 11.90 -8.75 -1.59
N LEU A 161 10.92 -9.32 -2.29
CA LEU A 161 9.58 -8.75 -2.47
C LEU A 161 8.61 -9.52 -1.56
N PHE A 162 7.91 -8.82 -0.71
CA PHE A 162 6.94 -9.40 0.23
C PHE A 162 5.68 -8.51 0.31
N PRO A 163 4.48 -9.05 0.56
CA PRO A 163 4.13 -10.47 0.46
C PRO A 163 4.14 -10.98 -0.99
N SER A 164 4.47 -12.25 -1.16
CA SER A 164 4.33 -12.95 -2.45
C SER A 164 2.89 -13.41 -2.67
N GLY A 165 2.56 -13.87 -3.88
CA GLY A 165 1.26 -14.48 -4.16
C GLY A 165 0.91 -15.66 -3.22
N PRO A 166 1.83 -16.59 -2.94
CA PRO A 166 1.65 -17.64 -1.93
C PRO A 166 1.38 -17.11 -0.51
N ASP A 167 2.05 -16.02 -0.07
CA ASP A 167 1.82 -15.42 1.25
C ASP A 167 0.41 -14.84 1.37
N TRP A 168 -0.03 -14.08 0.36
CA TRP A 168 -1.40 -13.58 0.27
C TRP A 168 -2.43 -14.71 0.24
N ALA A 169 -2.17 -15.77 -0.52
CA ALA A 169 -3.06 -16.94 -0.58
C ALA A 169 -3.14 -17.66 0.77
N GLN A 170 -2.03 -17.79 1.51
CA GLN A 170 -2.03 -18.34 2.85
C GLN A 170 -2.78 -17.46 3.84
N ALA A 171 -2.55 -16.13 3.80
CA ALA A 171 -3.23 -15.19 4.66
C ALA A 171 -4.75 -15.22 4.46
N ARG A 172 -5.21 -15.30 3.20
CA ARG A 172 -6.64 -15.46 2.87
C ARG A 172 -7.23 -16.73 3.50
N ARG A 173 -6.55 -17.87 3.36
CA ARG A 173 -7.01 -19.14 3.97
C ARG A 173 -7.06 -19.05 5.48
N SER A 174 -6.00 -18.56 6.11
CA SER A 174 -5.89 -18.46 7.57
C SER A 174 -6.96 -17.53 8.18
N ALA A 175 -7.34 -16.50 7.44
CA ALA A 175 -8.35 -15.54 7.87
C ALA A 175 -9.79 -15.93 7.48
N GLY A 176 -9.98 -17.04 6.76
CA GLY A 176 -11.29 -17.47 6.30
C GLY A 176 -11.94 -16.50 5.33
N LEU A 177 -11.13 -15.84 4.47
CA LEU A 177 -11.68 -15.02 3.39
C LEU A 177 -12.45 -15.91 2.41
N VAL A 178 -13.59 -15.41 1.95
CA VAL A 178 -14.46 -16.13 1.03
C VAL A 178 -13.99 -15.97 -0.42
N THR A 179 -13.43 -14.80 -0.74
CA THR A 179 -12.97 -14.46 -2.08
C THR A 179 -11.55 -14.94 -2.34
N SER A 180 -11.27 -15.38 -3.57
CA SER A 180 -9.91 -15.62 -4.05
C SER A 180 -9.20 -14.29 -4.37
N GLY A 181 -7.87 -14.31 -4.51
CA GLY A 181 -7.12 -13.13 -4.95
C GLY A 181 -7.45 -12.69 -6.38
N HIS A 182 -8.07 -13.57 -7.19
CA HIS A 182 -8.58 -13.19 -8.49
C HIS A 182 -9.90 -12.42 -8.39
N GLU A 183 -10.85 -12.91 -7.60
CA GLU A 183 -12.16 -12.26 -7.41
C GLU A 183 -12.04 -10.95 -6.63
N ASP A 184 -11.09 -10.86 -5.72
CA ASP A 184 -10.87 -9.74 -4.79
C ASP A 184 -9.57 -9.02 -5.17
N MET A 185 -9.65 -8.35 -6.32
CA MET A 185 -8.47 -7.71 -6.91
C MET A 185 -8.19 -6.33 -6.32
N HIS A 186 -9.24 -5.55 -6.00
CA HIS A 186 -9.10 -4.12 -5.64
C HIS A 186 -10.27 -3.62 -4.81
N ALA A 187 -9.97 -2.94 -3.71
CA ALA A 187 -10.93 -2.35 -2.77
C ALA A 187 -11.97 -3.38 -2.26
N GLY A 188 -11.60 -4.64 -2.12
CA GLY A 188 -12.52 -5.73 -1.81
C GLY A 188 -12.46 -6.22 -0.38
N GLU A 189 -12.65 -7.53 -0.18
CA GLU A 189 -12.76 -8.16 1.13
C GLU A 189 -11.49 -7.99 1.98
N ILE A 190 -10.29 -8.22 1.39
CA ILE A 190 -9.05 -8.24 2.17
C ILE A 190 -8.62 -6.85 2.62
N GLU A 191 -8.60 -5.88 1.71
CA GLU A 191 -8.14 -4.51 2.01
C GLU A 191 -9.09 -3.83 2.98
N THR A 192 -10.40 -3.96 2.74
CA THR A 192 -11.43 -3.44 3.64
C THR A 192 -11.32 -4.09 5.03
N SER A 193 -11.04 -5.42 5.11
CA SER A 193 -10.88 -6.10 6.40
C SER A 193 -9.67 -5.59 7.17
N ILE A 194 -8.52 -5.40 6.50
CA ILE A 194 -7.31 -4.87 7.14
C ILE A 194 -7.58 -3.46 7.70
N LEU A 195 -8.23 -2.59 6.91
CA LEU A 195 -8.55 -1.24 7.38
C LEU A 195 -9.59 -1.26 8.51
N LEU A 196 -10.63 -2.07 8.43
CA LEU A 196 -11.61 -2.21 9.52
C LEU A 196 -10.96 -2.64 10.85
N HIS A 197 -9.88 -3.43 10.79
CA HIS A 197 -9.12 -3.82 11.98
C HIS A 197 -8.20 -2.70 12.47
N ALA A 198 -7.38 -2.14 11.59
CA ALA A 198 -6.29 -1.25 11.98
C ALA A 198 -6.69 0.23 12.04
N HIS A 199 -7.60 0.66 11.16
CA HIS A 199 -8.01 2.05 10.97
C HIS A 199 -9.48 2.12 10.54
N PRO A 200 -10.44 1.67 11.38
CA PRO A 200 -11.87 1.68 11.03
C PRO A 200 -12.40 3.06 10.69
N GLU A 201 -11.80 4.12 11.21
CA GLU A 201 -12.13 5.52 10.93
C GLU A 201 -11.86 5.94 9.47
N LEU A 202 -11.05 5.17 8.74
CA LEU A 202 -10.78 5.41 7.31
C LEU A 202 -11.80 4.73 6.39
N VAL A 203 -12.56 3.75 6.90
CA VAL A 203 -13.57 3.04 6.13
C VAL A 203 -14.89 3.79 6.23
N ARG A 204 -15.35 4.34 5.10
CA ARG A 204 -16.62 5.08 5.06
C ARG A 204 -17.80 4.13 4.95
N GLU A 205 -18.98 4.62 5.35
CA GLU A 205 -20.23 3.92 5.11
C GLU A 205 -20.44 3.62 3.61
N GLY A 206 -21.18 2.56 3.31
CA GLY A 206 -21.54 2.17 1.94
C GLY A 206 -20.71 1.00 1.38
N TYR A 207 -19.62 0.58 2.03
CA TYR A 207 -18.83 -0.56 1.55
C TYR A 207 -19.64 -1.87 1.46
N HIS A 208 -20.67 -2.05 2.32
CA HIS A 208 -21.56 -3.21 2.29
C HIS A 208 -22.37 -3.35 1.00
N ALA A 209 -22.53 -2.28 0.23
CA ALA A 209 -23.30 -2.26 -1.02
C ALA A 209 -22.40 -2.07 -2.26
N ALA A 210 -21.07 -2.17 -2.09
CA ALA A 210 -20.12 -1.83 -3.14
C ALA A 210 -19.50 -3.04 -3.86
N ASP A 211 -20.03 -4.24 -3.64
CA ASP A 211 -19.56 -5.45 -4.31
C ASP A 211 -19.61 -5.30 -5.83
N TRP A 212 -18.50 -5.68 -6.48
CA TRP A 212 -18.39 -5.67 -7.93
C TRP A 212 -17.57 -6.85 -8.42
N VAL A 213 -18.12 -7.61 -9.37
CA VAL A 213 -17.46 -8.78 -9.96
C VAL A 213 -17.03 -8.44 -11.39
N ALA A 214 -15.77 -8.70 -11.69
CA ALA A 214 -15.17 -8.53 -13.02
C ALA A 214 -14.08 -9.59 -13.23
N ASP A 215 -14.48 -10.87 -13.37
CA ASP A 215 -13.52 -11.98 -13.44
C ASP A 215 -12.84 -12.11 -14.81
N ASP A 216 -13.49 -11.77 -15.91
CA ASP A 216 -12.87 -11.74 -17.24
C ASP A 216 -12.28 -10.35 -17.52
N ARG A 217 -11.04 -10.13 -17.11
CA ARG A 217 -10.29 -8.88 -17.32
C ARG A 217 -8.93 -9.12 -17.98
N ARG A 218 -8.90 -10.01 -18.95
CA ARG A 218 -7.68 -10.42 -19.68
C ARG A 218 -6.92 -9.29 -20.35
N HIS A 219 -7.57 -8.16 -20.61
CA HIS A 219 -6.97 -7.00 -21.30
C HIS A 219 -6.70 -5.80 -20.34
N LEU A 220 -6.72 -6.02 -19.02
CA LEU A 220 -6.57 -4.98 -17.99
C LEU A 220 -5.35 -4.08 -18.24
N LEU A 221 -4.20 -4.66 -18.58
CA LEU A 221 -2.98 -3.90 -18.86
C LEU A 221 -3.08 -2.97 -20.07
N THR A 222 -3.99 -3.27 -21.00
CA THR A 222 -4.17 -2.49 -22.23
C THR A 222 -5.26 -1.44 -22.07
N THR A 223 -6.36 -1.77 -21.39
CA THR A 223 -7.56 -0.95 -21.34
C THR A 223 -7.72 -0.19 -20.01
N GLY A 224 -6.95 -0.59 -18.97
CA GLY A 224 -7.13 -0.07 -17.62
C GLY A 224 -8.40 -0.59 -16.94
N MET A 225 -8.56 -0.23 -15.67
CA MET A 225 -9.69 -0.69 -14.85
C MET A 225 -11.04 -0.10 -15.26
N GLY A 226 -11.05 1.08 -15.89
CA GLY A 226 -12.28 1.76 -16.30
C GLY A 226 -13.18 0.95 -17.25
N GLU A 227 -12.63 -0.03 -17.97
CA GLU A 227 -13.40 -0.96 -18.81
C GLU A 227 -14.15 -2.02 -18.00
N TYR A 228 -13.71 -2.32 -16.79
CA TYR A 228 -14.21 -3.45 -16.01
C TYR A 228 -15.07 -3.05 -14.81
N THR A 229 -14.95 -1.81 -14.34
CA THR A 229 -15.70 -1.31 -13.19
C THR A 229 -15.99 0.18 -13.32
N ARG A 230 -17.19 0.59 -12.88
CA ARG A 230 -17.58 2.01 -12.84
C ARG A 230 -17.22 2.66 -11.51
N SER A 231 -17.31 1.89 -10.43
CA SER A 231 -17.02 2.36 -9.07
C SER A 231 -15.53 2.35 -8.74
N GLY A 232 -14.71 1.63 -9.52
CA GLY A 232 -13.32 1.34 -9.20
C GLY A 232 -13.12 0.09 -8.36
N VAL A 233 -14.17 -0.49 -7.79
CA VAL A 233 -14.11 -1.73 -7.00
C VAL A 233 -14.06 -2.95 -7.91
N ILE A 234 -13.21 -3.93 -7.60
CA ILE A 234 -13.26 -5.31 -8.13
C ILE A 234 -13.02 -6.24 -6.94
N GLY A 235 -14.11 -6.67 -6.30
CA GLY A 235 -14.07 -7.46 -5.08
C GLY A 235 -15.41 -7.43 -4.35
N ARG A 236 -15.40 -7.98 -3.13
CA ARG A 236 -16.58 -8.06 -2.28
C ARG A 236 -16.34 -7.44 -0.90
N PRO A 237 -16.29 -6.11 -0.80
CA PRO A 237 -16.11 -5.43 0.48
C PRO A 237 -17.22 -5.73 1.49
N SER A 238 -18.41 -6.11 1.06
CA SER A 238 -19.52 -6.50 1.96
C SER A 238 -19.17 -7.68 2.88
N LEU A 239 -18.21 -8.51 2.50
CA LEU A 239 -17.75 -9.68 3.26
C LEU A 239 -16.62 -9.34 4.27
N ALA A 240 -16.15 -8.11 4.29
CA ALA A 240 -15.04 -7.68 5.12
C ALA A 240 -15.43 -7.62 6.61
N THR A 241 -14.50 -8.02 7.48
CA THR A 241 -14.61 -7.84 8.93
C THR A 241 -13.26 -7.53 9.57
N ALA A 242 -13.27 -6.86 10.71
CA ALA A 242 -12.05 -6.54 11.46
C ALA A 242 -11.30 -7.81 11.91
N GLU A 243 -12.02 -8.89 12.26
CA GLU A 243 -11.45 -10.17 12.66
C GLU A 243 -10.66 -10.81 11.52
N LYS A 244 -11.19 -10.77 10.29
CA LYS A 244 -10.48 -11.22 9.10
C LYS A 244 -9.20 -10.40 8.88
N GLY A 245 -9.27 -9.08 9.00
CA GLY A 245 -8.12 -8.20 8.90
C GLY A 245 -7.02 -8.54 9.91
N LYS A 246 -7.39 -8.75 11.17
CA LYS A 246 -6.48 -9.20 12.22
C LYS A 246 -5.79 -10.52 11.87
N ALA A 247 -6.56 -11.49 11.39
CA ALA A 247 -6.03 -12.80 11.04
C ALA A 247 -5.11 -12.77 9.82
N VAL A 248 -5.41 -11.90 8.82
CA VAL A 248 -4.52 -11.64 7.68
C VAL A 248 -3.17 -11.13 8.15
N LEU A 249 -3.14 -10.10 9.01
CA LEU A 249 -1.91 -9.51 9.52
C LEU A 249 -1.07 -10.54 10.29
N ALA A 250 -1.69 -11.32 11.18
CA ALA A 250 -1.01 -12.39 11.93
C ALA A 250 -0.36 -13.41 10.99
N SER A 251 -1.09 -13.87 9.95
CA SER A 251 -0.57 -14.82 8.98
C SER A 251 0.60 -14.27 8.16
N LEU A 252 0.58 -12.98 7.81
CA LEU A 252 1.69 -12.33 7.11
C LEU A 252 2.94 -12.21 8.00
N VAL A 253 2.76 -11.91 9.29
CA VAL A 253 3.88 -11.89 10.25
C VAL A 253 4.53 -13.27 10.35
N ASP A 254 3.74 -14.33 10.44
CA ASP A 254 4.25 -15.71 10.50
C ASP A 254 5.00 -16.10 9.21
N SER A 255 4.46 -15.74 8.04
CA SER A 255 5.08 -16.05 6.73
C SER A 255 6.43 -15.36 6.55
N PHE A 256 6.61 -14.18 7.15
CA PHE A 256 7.80 -13.34 6.97
C PHE A 256 9.09 -14.00 7.50
N ALA A 257 9.01 -14.90 8.47
CA ALA A 257 10.17 -15.62 9.01
C ALA A 257 11.02 -16.26 7.89
N SER A 258 10.35 -16.89 6.90
CA SER A 258 11.04 -17.54 5.77
C SER A 258 11.80 -16.57 4.87
N VAL A 259 11.32 -15.34 4.75
CA VAL A 259 12.01 -14.27 3.98
C VAL A 259 13.31 -13.87 4.68
N LEU A 260 13.28 -13.70 5.99
CA LEU A 260 14.50 -13.39 6.77
C LEU A 260 15.52 -14.51 6.70
N GLU A 261 15.08 -15.77 6.81
CA GLU A 261 15.96 -16.92 6.68
C GLU A 261 16.70 -16.93 5.33
N ILE A 262 16.02 -16.67 4.23
CA ILE A 262 16.62 -16.62 2.89
C ILE A 262 17.63 -15.47 2.78
N LEU A 263 17.29 -14.30 3.28
CA LEU A 263 18.17 -13.12 3.23
C LEU A 263 19.41 -13.23 4.12
N GLN A 264 19.36 -14.11 5.15
CA GLN A 264 20.50 -14.39 6.03
C GLN A 264 21.43 -15.48 5.48
N ARG A 265 20.98 -16.30 4.53
CA ARG A 265 21.82 -17.30 3.86
C ARG A 265 22.81 -16.61 2.94
N GLY A 266 24.08 -16.68 3.23
CA GLY A 266 25.18 -16.16 2.37
C GLY A 266 25.95 -15.02 2.99
#